data_1ca3405e5d7aa511b5a60254f7051167
#
_entry.id   1ca3405e5d7aa511b5a60254f7051167
#
_cell.length_a   1.000
_cell.length_b   1.000
_cell.length_c   1.000
_cell.angle_alpha   90.00
_cell.angle_beta   90.00
_cell.angle_gamma   90.00
#
_symmetry.space_group_name_H-M   'P 1'
#
loop_
_entity.id
_entity.type
_entity.pdbx_description
1 polymer ?
#
loop_
_entity_poly.entity_id
_entity_poly.type
_entity_poly.pdbx_seq_one_letter_code
_entity_poly.pdbx_strand_id
1 'polypeptide(L)'
;MELKSLLLDSKTTWVEFPGLIGFEVELANLSRKELVNLRKKCTINKFNRKTRQFEDELNDDKFVIEFTKARVKNWRGLKLDFLEDLLLVDLKGQDPETQMDYSEENAQTLVENSSEFDNWLNEVVFDLENFRSKEQEDNTEKAGPIS
;
A
#
# COMPACT_ATOMS: atom_id res chain seq x y z
N MET A 1 8.91 27.71 17.36
CA MET A 1 8.00 26.87 16.55
C MET A 1 8.48 25.44 16.58
N GLU A 2 7.60 24.51 16.87
CA GLU A 2 7.93 23.09 16.87
C GLU A 2 7.57 22.45 15.54
N LEU A 3 8.45 21.62 15.00
CA LEU A 3 8.21 20.88 13.76
C LEU A 3 6.93 20.06 13.84
N LYS A 4 6.66 19.47 15.00
CA LYS A 4 5.47 18.65 15.23
C LYS A 4 4.16 19.38 14.89
N SER A 5 4.10 20.70 15.13
CA SER A 5 2.91 21.51 14.84
C SER A 5 2.66 21.72 13.35
N LEU A 6 3.67 21.46 12.51
CA LEU A 6 3.59 21.62 11.06
C LEU A 6 3.27 20.34 10.32
N LEU A 7 3.31 19.20 11.02
CA LEU A 7 3.06 17.91 10.38
C LEU A 7 1.59 17.80 9.94
N LEU A 8 1.41 17.28 8.74
CA LEU A 8 0.08 16.96 8.22
C LEU A 8 -0.28 15.53 8.58
N ASP A 9 -1.57 15.26 8.65
CA ASP A 9 -2.06 13.90 8.73
C ASP A 9 -1.71 13.16 7.43
N SER A 10 -1.74 11.84 7.50
CA SER A 10 -1.47 10.98 6.36
C SER A 10 -2.33 11.38 5.16
N LYS A 11 -1.70 11.59 4.00
CA LYS A 11 -2.38 11.91 2.75
C LYS A 11 -2.55 10.67 1.90
N THR A 12 -3.62 10.67 1.10
CA THR A 12 -3.84 9.66 0.07
C THR A 12 -3.62 10.27 -1.31
N THR A 13 -3.24 9.43 -2.26
CA THR A 13 -3.15 9.82 -3.67
C THR A 13 -3.45 8.61 -4.55
N TRP A 14 -3.87 8.89 -5.79
CA TRP A 14 -4.11 7.86 -6.79
C TRP A 14 -2.88 7.72 -7.66
N VAL A 15 -2.38 6.50 -7.81
CA VAL A 15 -1.19 6.20 -8.62
C VAL A 15 -1.51 5.06 -9.57
N GLU A 16 -1.18 5.25 -10.85
CA GLU A 16 -1.34 4.19 -11.84
C GLU A 16 -0.27 3.13 -11.67
N PHE A 17 -0.68 1.86 -11.74
CA PHE A 17 0.25 0.75 -11.70
C PHE A 17 1.04 0.68 -13.03
N PRO A 18 2.38 0.62 -12.99
CA PRO A 18 3.19 0.60 -14.20
C PRO A 18 2.87 -0.59 -15.12
N GLY A 19 2.60 -0.29 -16.37
CA GLY A 19 2.33 -1.31 -17.37
C GLY A 19 0.87 -1.78 -17.46
N LEU A 20 0.02 -1.40 -16.51
CA LEU A 20 -1.40 -1.73 -16.51
C LEU A 20 -2.21 -0.45 -16.64
N ILE A 21 -2.35 0.02 -17.87
CA ILE A 21 -2.99 1.31 -18.18
C ILE A 21 -4.44 1.33 -17.71
N GLY A 22 -4.77 2.33 -16.91
CA GLY A 22 -6.11 2.49 -16.35
C GLY A 22 -6.30 1.87 -14.98
N PHE A 23 -5.38 1.01 -14.53
CA PHE A 23 -5.42 0.48 -13.16
C PHE A 23 -4.74 1.47 -12.23
N GLU A 24 -5.55 2.11 -11.40
CA GLU A 24 -5.08 3.10 -10.43
C GLU A 24 -5.43 2.66 -9.03
N VAL A 25 -4.52 2.91 -8.11
CA VAL A 25 -4.67 2.54 -6.69
C VAL A 25 -4.60 3.80 -5.84
N GLU A 26 -5.54 3.94 -4.93
CA GLU A 26 -5.49 5.00 -3.92
C GLU A 26 -4.66 4.52 -2.75
N LEU A 27 -3.55 5.22 -2.51
CA LEU A 27 -2.53 4.85 -1.53
C LEU A 27 -2.38 5.93 -0.48
N ALA A 28 -2.03 5.52 0.74
CA ALA A 28 -1.68 6.44 1.81
C ALA A 28 -0.18 6.41 2.08
N ASN A 29 0.40 7.59 2.29
CA ASN A 29 1.79 7.69 2.72
C ASN A 29 1.95 7.13 4.13
N LEU A 30 3.02 6.37 4.35
CA LEU A 30 3.38 5.86 5.66
C LEU A 30 4.71 6.44 6.10
N SER A 31 4.74 7.04 7.29
CA SER A 31 5.98 7.44 7.94
C SER A 31 6.63 6.24 8.63
N ARG A 32 7.92 6.38 8.93
CA ARG A 32 8.63 5.38 9.74
C ARG A 32 7.93 5.16 11.09
N LYS A 33 7.47 6.24 11.72
CA LYS A 33 6.78 6.18 13.01
C LYS A 33 5.49 5.36 12.91
N GLU A 34 4.72 5.58 11.86
CA GLU A 34 3.49 4.83 11.63
C GLU A 34 3.77 3.34 11.44
N LEU A 35 4.82 2.99 10.68
CA LEU A 35 5.22 1.60 10.50
C LEU A 35 5.65 0.94 11.81
N VAL A 36 6.43 1.65 12.63
CA VAL A 36 6.85 1.16 13.95
C VAL A 36 5.63 0.93 14.84
N ASN A 37 4.70 1.86 14.87
CA ASN A 37 3.47 1.74 15.65
C ASN A 37 2.61 0.56 15.18
N LEU A 38 2.54 0.35 13.88
CA LEU A 38 1.83 -0.76 13.27
C LEU A 38 2.42 -2.11 13.70
N ARG A 39 3.74 -2.22 13.69
CA ARG A 39 4.44 -3.43 14.17
C ARG A 39 4.17 -3.70 15.64
N LYS A 40 4.21 -2.65 16.47
CA LYS A 40 3.89 -2.77 17.91
C LYS A 40 2.47 -3.28 18.12
N LYS A 41 1.52 -2.77 17.36
CA LYS A 41 0.11 -3.18 17.42
C LYS A 41 -0.06 -4.67 17.10
N CYS A 42 0.80 -5.20 16.23
CA CYS A 42 0.74 -6.59 15.78
C CYS A 42 1.69 -7.51 16.53
N THR A 43 2.42 -7.00 17.53
CA THR A 43 3.34 -7.78 18.34
C THR A 43 2.60 -8.37 19.53
N ILE A 44 2.82 -9.66 19.78
CA ILE A 44 2.28 -10.37 20.91
C ILE A 44 3.42 -10.80 21.84
N ASN A 45 3.11 -10.89 23.12
CA ASN A 45 4.04 -11.35 24.14
C ASN A 45 3.71 -12.81 24.46
N LYS A 46 4.64 -13.71 24.09
CA LYS A 46 4.50 -15.16 24.33
C LYS A 46 5.49 -15.64 25.37
N PHE A 47 5.03 -16.54 26.21
CA PHE A 47 5.90 -17.25 27.15
C PHE A 47 6.62 -18.39 26.44
N ASN A 48 7.95 -18.35 26.43
CA ASN A 48 8.77 -19.41 25.88
C ASN A 48 9.10 -20.42 26.98
N ARG A 49 8.57 -21.64 26.88
CA ARG A 49 8.77 -22.70 27.86
C ARG A 49 10.22 -23.18 27.94
N LYS A 50 10.97 -23.08 26.83
CA LYS A 50 12.38 -23.53 26.79
C LYS A 50 13.28 -22.57 27.54
N THR A 51 13.11 -21.26 27.35
CA THR A 51 13.93 -20.23 28.02
C THR A 51 13.32 -19.76 29.32
N ARG A 52 12.03 -20.08 29.58
CA ARG A 52 11.23 -19.61 30.71
C ARG A 52 11.14 -18.10 30.80
N GLN A 53 11.14 -17.46 29.64
CA GLN A 53 11.03 -16.01 29.52
C GLN A 53 9.88 -15.64 28.60
N PHE A 54 9.35 -14.42 28.80
CA PHE A 54 8.42 -13.83 27.85
C PHE A 54 9.19 -13.24 26.69
N GLU A 55 8.74 -13.50 25.48
CA GLU A 55 9.35 -13.01 24.26
C GLU A 55 8.28 -12.30 23.42
N ASP A 56 8.70 -11.20 22.79
CA ASP A 56 7.84 -10.51 21.84
C ASP A 56 7.93 -11.20 20.49
N GLU A 57 6.78 -11.46 19.90
CA GLU A 57 6.69 -12.09 18.58
C GLU A 57 5.71 -11.31 17.72
N LEU A 58 6.11 -11.01 16.49
CA LEU A 58 5.23 -10.37 15.52
C LEU A 58 4.20 -11.39 15.03
N ASN A 59 2.92 -11.04 15.11
CA ASN A 59 1.86 -11.81 14.47
C ASN A 59 1.84 -11.44 12.98
N ASP A 60 2.49 -12.27 12.17
CA ASP A 60 2.68 -12.01 10.74
C ASP A 60 1.35 -11.87 9.99
N ASP A 61 0.38 -12.72 10.27
CA ASP A 61 -0.93 -12.67 9.61
C ASP A 61 -1.64 -11.35 9.90
N LYS A 62 -1.67 -10.96 11.17
CA LYS A 62 -2.26 -9.67 11.56
C LYS A 62 -1.52 -8.50 10.95
N PHE A 63 -0.19 -8.58 10.89
CA PHE A 63 0.65 -7.52 10.30
C PHE A 63 0.33 -7.32 8.82
N VAL A 64 0.21 -8.40 8.04
CA VAL A 64 -0.14 -8.32 6.61
C VAL A 64 -1.49 -7.62 6.43
N ILE A 65 -2.49 -8.00 7.22
CA ILE A 65 -3.82 -7.38 7.15
C ILE A 65 -3.75 -5.88 7.44
N GLU A 66 -3.15 -5.52 8.57
CA GLU A 66 -3.09 -4.13 9.02
C GLU A 66 -2.20 -3.26 8.11
N PHE A 67 -1.08 -3.82 7.65
CA PHE A 67 -0.17 -3.12 6.75
C PHE A 67 -0.81 -2.89 5.37
N THR A 68 -1.56 -3.86 4.87
CA THR A 68 -2.29 -3.70 3.62
C THR A 68 -3.36 -2.61 3.74
N LYS A 69 -4.14 -2.63 4.83
CA LYS A 69 -5.14 -1.59 5.10
C LYS A 69 -4.53 -0.19 5.22
N ALA A 70 -3.36 -0.10 5.81
CA ALA A 70 -2.68 1.18 5.99
C ALA A 70 -2.19 1.76 4.67
N ARG A 71 -1.79 0.91 3.72
CA ARG A 71 -1.25 1.34 2.42
C ARG A 71 -2.31 1.56 1.35
N VAL A 72 -3.22 0.60 1.18
CA VAL A 72 -4.20 0.58 0.09
C VAL A 72 -5.58 0.99 0.63
N LYS A 73 -6.13 2.06 0.05
CA LYS A 73 -7.44 2.58 0.46
C LYS A 73 -8.54 2.27 -0.54
N ASN A 74 -8.20 2.16 -1.81
CA ASN A 74 -9.16 1.88 -2.87
C ASN A 74 -8.40 1.54 -4.17
N TRP A 75 -9.08 1.07 -5.17
CA TRP A 75 -8.57 0.99 -6.54
C TRP A 75 -9.70 1.10 -7.55
N ARG A 76 -9.32 1.33 -8.79
CA ARG A 76 -10.24 1.37 -9.94
C ARG A 76 -9.52 0.88 -11.18
N GLY A 77 -10.27 0.37 -12.14
CA GLY A 77 -9.72 -0.06 -13.41
C GLY A 77 -8.93 -1.37 -13.36
N LEU A 78 -9.11 -2.18 -12.32
CA LEU A 78 -8.47 -3.50 -12.24
C LEU A 78 -9.29 -4.51 -13.04
N LYS A 79 -8.95 -4.68 -14.30
CA LYS A 79 -9.58 -5.68 -15.17
C LYS A 79 -9.09 -7.09 -14.80
N LEU A 80 -9.93 -8.09 -15.02
CA LEU A 80 -9.55 -9.49 -14.83
C LEU A 80 -8.34 -9.85 -15.68
N ASP A 81 -8.24 -9.28 -16.89
CA ASP A 81 -7.09 -9.44 -17.77
C ASP A 81 -5.77 -9.02 -17.07
N PHE A 82 -5.80 -7.94 -16.29
CA PHE A 82 -4.62 -7.47 -15.54
C PHE A 82 -4.21 -8.43 -14.42
N LEU A 83 -5.15 -9.18 -13.86
CA LEU A 83 -4.84 -10.17 -12.83
C LEU A 83 -3.92 -11.27 -13.34
N GLU A 84 -4.01 -11.61 -14.62
CA GLU A 84 -3.13 -12.62 -15.22
C GLU A 84 -1.67 -12.18 -15.22
N ASP A 85 -1.41 -10.86 -15.23
CA ASP A 85 -0.05 -10.30 -15.17
C ASP A 85 0.50 -10.28 -13.74
N LEU A 86 -0.37 -10.29 -12.74
CA LEU A 86 0.01 -10.15 -11.33
C LEU A 86 -0.05 -11.46 -10.55
N LEU A 87 -0.92 -12.37 -10.96
CA LEU A 87 -1.27 -13.57 -10.22
C LEU A 87 -1.39 -14.77 -11.14
N LEU A 88 -1.27 -15.95 -10.57
CA LEU A 88 -1.69 -17.19 -11.25
C LEU A 88 -3.18 -17.35 -10.98
N VAL A 89 -3.99 -17.04 -11.98
CA VAL A 89 -5.45 -17.10 -11.89
C VAL A 89 -6.05 -17.85 -13.05
N ASP A 90 -7.20 -18.46 -12.81
CA ASP A 90 -8.09 -19.00 -13.82
C ASP A 90 -9.33 -18.12 -13.83
N LEU A 91 -9.58 -17.43 -14.93
CA LEU A 91 -10.74 -16.54 -15.04
C LEU A 91 -12.07 -17.27 -15.19
N LYS A 92 -12.05 -18.61 -15.28
CA LYS A 92 -13.25 -19.45 -15.35
C LYS A 92 -14.24 -19.04 -16.45
N GLY A 93 -13.70 -18.58 -17.58
CA GLY A 93 -14.51 -18.14 -18.71
C GLY A 93 -15.15 -16.77 -18.54
N GLN A 94 -14.81 -16.03 -17.52
CA GLN A 94 -15.31 -14.66 -17.33
C GLN A 94 -14.66 -13.70 -18.33
N ASP A 95 -15.39 -12.64 -18.67
CA ASP A 95 -14.92 -11.61 -19.60
C ASP A 95 -13.66 -10.93 -19.04
N PRO A 96 -12.52 -10.94 -19.77
CA PRO A 96 -11.28 -10.30 -19.33
C PRO A 96 -11.42 -8.79 -19.06
N GLU A 97 -12.42 -8.13 -19.65
CA GLU A 97 -12.68 -6.70 -19.44
C GLU A 97 -13.46 -6.41 -18.16
N THR A 98 -13.99 -7.44 -17.50
CA THR A 98 -14.69 -7.27 -16.22
C THR A 98 -13.72 -6.72 -15.19
N GLN A 99 -14.18 -5.74 -14.41
CA GLN A 99 -13.37 -5.13 -13.36
C GLN A 99 -13.57 -5.85 -12.03
N MET A 100 -12.47 -6.06 -11.34
CA MET A 100 -12.48 -6.56 -9.96
C MET A 100 -12.61 -5.36 -9.01
N ASP A 101 -13.72 -5.33 -8.28
CA ASP A 101 -13.96 -4.26 -7.32
C ASP A 101 -12.98 -4.32 -6.13
N TYR A 102 -12.65 -3.15 -5.60
CA TYR A 102 -11.88 -3.08 -4.38
C TYR A 102 -12.67 -3.64 -3.20
N SER A 103 -11.98 -4.43 -2.40
CA SER A 103 -12.39 -4.78 -1.04
C SER A 103 -11.11 -5.01 -0.23
N GLU A 104 -11.22 -4.93 1.08
CA GLU A 104 -10.07 -5.22 1.95
C GLU A 104 -9.56 -6.65 1.73
N GLU A 105 -10.47 -7.60 1.54
CA GLU A 105 -10.12 -9.00 1.27
C GLU A 105 -9.39 -9.15 -0.07
N ASN A 106 -9.88 -8.51 -1.11
CA ASN A 106 -9.25 -8.58 -2.43
C ASN A 106 -7.86 -7.93 -2.41
N ALA A 107 -7.72 -6.81 -1.71
CA ALA A 107 -6.43 -6.15 -1.54
C ALA A 107 -5.43 -7.03 -0.81
N GLN A 108 -5.86 -7.67 0.26
CA GLN A 108 -5.01 -8.60 1.01
C GLN A 108 -4.59 -9.79 0.15
N THR A 109 -5.53 -10.38 -0.58
CA THR A 109 -5.24 -11.50 -1.47
C THR A 109 -4.22 -11.11 -2.54
N LEU A 110 -4.36 -9.92 -3.11
CA LEU A 110 -3.44 -9.42 -4.13
C LEU A 110 -2.03 -9.23 -3.55
N VAL A 111 -1.92 -8.61 -2.40
CA VAL A 111 -0.64 -8.39 -1.71
C VAL A 111 0.03 -9.70 -1.34
N GLU A 112 -0.73 -10.64 -0.80
CA GLU A 112 -0.18 -11.93 -0.36
C GLU A 112 0.31 -12.80 -1.50
N ASN A 113 -0.27 -12.66 -2.69
CA ASN A 113 0.00 -13.55 -3.83
C ASN A 113 0.79 -12.88 -4.95
N SER A 114 0.98 -11.57 -4.92
CA SER A 114 1.75 -10.85 -5.92
C SER A 114 2.89 -10.07 -5.28
N SER A 115 4.10 -10.60 -5.38
CA SER A 115 5.30 -9.90 -4.89
C SER A 115 5.53 -8.60 -5.66
N GLU A 116 5.23 -8.58 -6.95
CA GLU A 116 5.35 -7.39 -7.78
C GLU A 116 4.47 -6.26 -7.29
N PHE A 117 3.21 -6.57 -6.96
CA PHE A 117 2.27 -5.60 -6.44
C PHE A 117 2.71 -5.08 -5.07
N ASP A 118 3.10 -5.98 -4.17
CA ASP A 118 3.55 -5.61 -2.83
C ASP A 118 4.82 -4.74 -2.86
N ASN A 119 5.79 -5.10 -3.69
CA ASN A 119 7.02 -4.33 -3.86
C ASN A 119 6.73 -2.92 -4.39
N TRP A 120 5.84 -2.82 -5.39
CA TRP A 120 5.42 -1.53 -5.93
C TRP A 120 4.74 -0.66 -4.87
N LEU A 121 3.86 -1.25 -4.06
CA LEU A 121 3.21 -0.53 -2.96
C LEU A 121 4.25 0.09 -2.03
N ASN A 122 5.26 -0.68 -1.65
CA ASN A 122 6.31 -0.20 -0.75
C ASN A 122 7.14 0.92 -1.37
N GLU A 123 7.44 0.85 -2.65
CA GLU A 123 8.14 1.93 -3.35
C GLU A 123 7.34 3.23 -3.32
N VAL A 124 6.03 3.13 -3.57
CA VAL A 124 5.18 4.32 -3.69
C VAL A 124 4.84 4.92 -2.33
N VAL A 125 4.45 4.11 -1.35
CA VAL A 125 3.94 4.63 -0.07
C VAL A 125 5.01 5.29 0.79
N PHE A 126 6.27 4.94 0.60
CA PHE A 126 7.38 5.54 1.34
C PHE A 126 8.08 6.68 0.60
N ASP A 127 7.65 6.99 -0.62
CA ASP A 127 8.19 8.09 -1.40
C ASP A 127 7.27 9.31 -1.29
N LEU A 128 7.75 10.34 -0.60
CA LEU A 128 6.99 11.56 -0.35
C LEU A 128 6.57 12.29 -1.62
N GLU A 129 7.34 12.18 -2.69
CA GLU A 129 7.03 12.84 -3.96
C GLU A 129 5.64 12.48 -4.49
N ASN A 130 5.21 11.24 -4.26
CA ASN A 130 3.91 10.76 -4.72
C ASN A 130 2.74 11.42 -3.98
N PHE A 131 3.00 12.03 -2.82
CA PHE A 131 1.96 12.57 -1.93
C PHE A 131 1.97 14.08 -1.81
N ARG A 132 2.78 14.77 -2.59
CA ARG A 132 2.76 16.23 -2.63
C ARG A 132 1.45 16.70 -3.22
N SER A 133 0.93 17.84 -2.75
CA SER A 133 -0.30 18.40 -3.27
C SER A 133 -0.15 18.75 -4.74
N LYS A 134 -1.26 18.68 -5.49
CA LYS A 134 -1.29 19.08 -6.90
C LYS A 134 -0.82 20.51 -7.10
N GLU A 135 -1.13 21.40 -6.16
CA GLU A 135 -0.69 22.78 -6.19
C GLU A 135 0.82 22.88 -6.16
N GLN A 136 1.48 22.08 -5.29
CA GLN A 136 2.94 22.02 -5.22
C GLN A 136 3.54 21.42 -6.49
N GLU A 137 2.91 20.39 -7.04
CA GLU A 137 3.33 19.76 -8.29
C GLU A 137 3.21 20.73 -9.46
N ASP A 138 2.09 21.44 -9.58
CA ASP A 138 1.86 22.43 -10.63
C ASP A 138 2.89 23.55 -10.55
N ASN A 139 3.19 24.03 -9.34
CA ASN A 139 4.22 25.03 -9.15
C ASN A 139 5.61 24.54 -9.53
N THR A 140 5.90 23.28 -9.22
CA THR A 140 7.17 22.64 -9.59
C THR A 140 7.27 22.50 -11.10
N GLU A 141 6.22 22.10 -11.77
CA GLU A 141 6.17 22.00 -13.22
C GLU A 141 6.31 23.37 -13.88
N LYS A 142 5.66 24.38 -13.36
CA LYS A 142 5.75 25.76 -13.86
C LYS A 142 7.13 26.36 -13.61
N ALA A 143 7.75 26.03 -12.51
CA ALA A 143 9.10 26.45 -12.17
C ALA A 143 10.15 25.58 -12.88
N GLY A 144 9.73 24.42 -13.33
CA GLY A 144 10.58 23.50 -14.09
C GLY A 144 11.00 24.12 -15.41
N PRO A 145 11.54 23.38 -16.33
CA PRO A 145 12.27 23.95 -17.45
C PRO A 145 11.42 24.90 -18.28
N ILE A 146 11.41 26.13 -17.86
CA ILE A 146 11.00 27.23 -18.71
C ILE A 146 12.10 27.41 -19.74
N SER A 147 12.41 26.41 -20.31
CA SER A 147 13.34 26.47 -21.41
C SER A 147 12.61 26.08 -22.64
#